data_3e45a6d88fcaff4234537c5018455b8e
#
_entry.id   3e45a6d88fcaff4234537c5018455b8e
#
_cell.length_a   1.000
_cell.length_b   1.000
_cell.length_c   1.000
_cell.angle_alpha   90.00
_cell.angle_beta   90.00
_cell.angle_gamma   90.00
#
_symmetry.space_group_name_H-M   'P 1'
#
loop_
_entity.id
_entity.type
_entity.pdbx_description
1 polymer ?
#
loop_
_entity_poly.entity_id
_entity_poly.type
_entity_poly.pdbx_seq_one_letter_code
_entity_poly.pdbx_strand_id
1 'polypeptide(L)'
;MDYRILTDQAEGMLEAEPWYAAAFSNISSLIMNMLPDLNWAGFYLMRDGRLVVGPFQGKPACIHIDLGKGVCGTAALRNETVVVPDVHQFPGHIACDGASESEIVIPIREAGRVRAVLDIDSPVKDRFTPEDKAGLETLVRKIEERVKWN
;
A
#
# COMPACT_ATOMS: atom_id res chain seq x y z
N MET A 1 -12.60 -10.10 -8.09
CA MET A 1 -11.78 -9.04 -8.69
C MET A 1 -10.75 -9.64 -9.66
N ASP A 2 -10.69 -9.11 -10.88
CA ASP A 2 -9.68 -9.56 -11.84
C ASP A 2 -8.42 -8.70 -11.69
N TYR A 3 -7.44 -9.23 -10.97
CA TYR A 3 -6.19 -8.54 -10.72
C TYR A 3 -5.31 -8.36 -11.97
N ARG A 4 -5.56 -9.14 -13.03
CA ARG A 4 -4.83 -8.96 -14.30
C ARG A 4 -5.18 -7.61 -14.93
N ILE A 5 -6.46 -7.23 -14.89
CA ILE A 5 -6.92 -5.94 -15.43
C ILE A 5 -6.31 -4.80 -14.61
N LEU A 6 -6.37 -4.89 -13.28
CA LEU A 6 -5.79 -3.88 -12.40
C LEU A 6 -4.28 -3.74 -12.68
N THR A 7 -3.56 -4.86 -12.72
CA THR A 7 -2.11 -4.87 -12.94
C THR A 7 -1.75 -4.31 -14.32
N ASP A 8 -2.48 -4.69 -15.37
CA ASP A 8 -2.22 -4.20 -16.72
C ASP A 8 -2.45 -2.69 -16.82
N GLN A 9 -3.50 -2.17 -16.20
CA GLN A 9 -3.76 -0.73 -16.18
C GLN A 9 -2.69 0.02 -15.40
N ALA A 10 -2.28 -0.50 -14.27
CA ALA A 10 -1.20 0.10 -13.47
C ALA A 10 0.13 0.10 -14.24
N GLU A 11 0.42 -1.00 -14.94
CA GLU A 11 1.62 -1.10 -15.78
C GLU A 11 1.61 -0.06 -16.89
N GLY A 12 0.44 0.14 -17.53
CA GLY A 12 0.27 1.19 -18.55
C GLY A 12 0.53 2.59 -17.99
N MET A 13 0.11 2.86 -16.77
CA MET A 13 0.38 4.14 -16.09
C MET A 13 1.87 4.33 -15.84
N LEU A 14 2.55 3.27 -15.39
CA LEU A 14 4.00 3.29 -15.15
C LEU A 14 4.80 3.46 -16.45
N GLU A 15 4.34 2.86 -17.55
CA GLU A 15 4.96 3.05 -18.86
C GLU A 15 4.80 4.49 -19.35
N ALA A 16 3.63 5.07 -19.15
CA ALA A 16 3.34 6.44 -19.57
C ALA A 16 4.15 7.47 -18.77
N GLU A 17 4.25 7.28 -17.44
CA GLU A 17 5.06 8.13 -16.57
C GLU A 17 5.55 7.32 -15.36
N PRO A 18 6.81 6.87 -15.36
CA PRO A 18 7.34 6.06 -14.27
C PRO A 18 7.74 6.84 -13.01
N TRP A 19 7.77 8.17 -13.05
CA TRP A 19 8.10 8.97 -11.87
C TRP A 19 7.09 8.66 -10.75
N TYR A 20 7.62 8.27 -9.58
CA TYR A 20 6.79 7.72 -8.51
C TYR A 20 5.65 8.64 -8.08
N ALA A 21 5.88 9.96 -8.05
CA ALA A 21 4.85 10.88 -7.57
C ALA A 21 3.60 10.84 -8.46
N ALA A 22 3.78 10.81 -9.78
CA ALA A 22 2.67 10.71 -10.73
C ALA A 22 2.08 9.30 -10.76
N ALA A 23 2.92 8.27 -10.86
CA ALA A 23 2.48 6.89 -10.95
C ALA A 23 1.70 6.47 -9.71
N PHE A 24 2.23 6.76 -8.51
CA PHE A 24 1.59 6.37 -7.25
C PHE A 24 0.28 7.12 -7.01
N SER A 25 0.19 8.37 -7.47
CA SER A 25 -1.07 9.13 -7.40
C SER A 25 -2.16 8.46 -8.20
N ASN A 26 -1.87 8.08 -9.45
CA ASN A 26 -2.83 7.40 -10.32
C ASN A 26 -3.12 5.97 -9.86
N ILE A 27 -2.12 5.23 -9.43
CA ILE A 27 -2.33 3.85 -8.95
C ILE A 27 -3.18 3.85 -7.67
N SER A 28 -2.98 4.80 -6.76
CA SER A 28 -3.83 4.95 -5.57
C SER A 28 -5.29 5.13 -5.97
N SER A 29 -5.54 6.02 -6.92
CA SER A 29 -6.88 6.27 -7.44
C SER A 29 -7.46 5.04 -8.16
N LEU A 30 -6.65 4.36 -8.95
CA LEU A 30 -7.05 3.15 -9.66
C LEU A 30 -7.52 2.06 -8.67
N ILE A 31 -6.75 1.82 -7.61
CA ILE A 31 -7.10 0.84 -6.58
C ILE A 31 -8.43 1.23 -5.91
N MET A 32 -8.57 2.49 -5.49
CA MET A 32 -9.81 2.96 -4.85
C MET A 32 -11.03 2.81 -5.75
N ASN A 33 -10.87 2.99 -7.06
CA ASN A 33 -11.98 2.91 -8.01
C ASN A 33 -12.31 1.49 -8.46
N MET A 34 -11.34 0.58 -8.43
CA MET A 34 -11.56 -0.79 -8.92
C MET A 34 -11.88 -1.79 -7.81
N LEU A 35 -11.34 -1.63 -6.62
CA LEU A 35 -11.62 -2.54 -5.51
C LEU A 35 -12.76 -1.99 -4.66
N PRO A 36 -13.82 -2.77 -4.41
CA PRO A 36 -14.91 -2.33 -3.54
C PRO A 36 -14.49 -2.36 -2.06
N ASP A 37 -15.25 -1.62 -1.25
CA ASP A 37 -15.17 -1.65 0.22
C ASP A 37 -13.81 -1.22 0.76
N LEU A 38 -13.25 -0.14 0.20
CA LEU A 38 -12.01 0.47 0.70
C LEU A 38 -12.31 1.87 1.23
N ASN A 39 -11.58 2.28 2.28
CA ASN A 39 -11.63 3.65 2.77
C ASN A 39 -10.31 4.42 2.55
N TRP A 40 -9.22 3.72 2.23
CA TRP A 40 -7.92 4.35 1.99
C TRP A 40 -7.04 3.45 1.12
N ALA A 41 -6.31 4.05 0.20
CA ALA A 41 -5.30 3.33 -0.59
C ALA A 41 -4.19 4.30 -0.97
N GLY A 42 -2.95 3.93 -0.68
CA GLY A 42 -1.84 4.81 -0.97
C GLY A 42 -0.50 4.25 -0.55
N PHE A 43 0.48 5.15 -0.54
CA PHE A 43 1.87 4.78 -0.38
C PHE A 43 2.51 5.59 0.75
N TYR A 44 3.31 4.91 1.55
CA TYR A 44 4.26 5.53 2.46
C TYR A 44 5.65 5.32 1.91
N LEU A 45 6.46 6.36 1.96
CA LEU A 45 7.82 6.36 1.39
C LEU A 45 8.86 6.30 2.50
N MET A 46 9.89 5.49 2.31
CA MET A 46 11.02 5.44 3.23
C MET A 46 11.86 6.69 3.08
N ARG A 47 12.01 7.45 4.14
CA ARG A 47 12.82 8.66 4.15
C ARG A 47 13.42 8.87 5.55
N ASP A 48 14.73 9.05 5.60
CA ASP A 48 15.46 9.31 6.85
C ASP A 48 15.17 8.25 7.94
N GLY A 49 15.08 6.99 7.51
CA GLY A 49 14.94 5.85 8.43
C GLY A 49 13.53 5.58 8.93
N ARG A 50 12.51 6.27 8.40
CA ARG A 50 11.10 6.04 8.75
C ARG A 50 10.20 6.22 7.53
N LEU A 51 8.94 5.84 7.69
CA LEU A 51 7.94 6.02 6.63
C LEU A 51 7.32 7.42 6.71
N VAL A 52 7.14 8.04 5.55
CA VAL A 52 6.48 9.34 5.41
C VAL A 52 5.36 9.18 4.38
N VAL A 53 4.19 9.75 4.66
CA VAL A 53 3.06 9.64 3.75
C VAL A 53 3.41 10.20 2.37
N GLY A 54 3.09 9.42 1.34
CA GLY A 54 3.24 9.80 -0.05
C GLY A 54 1.88 9.96 -0.73
N PRO A 55 1.79 9.73 -2.05
CA PRO A 55 0.51 9.81 -2.76
C PRO A 55 -0.52 8.81 -2.23
N PHE A 56 -1.76 9.25 -2.04
CA PHE A 56 -2.83 8.41 -1.55
C PHE A 56 -4.21 8.94 -1.94
N GLN A 57 -5.23 8.13 -1.72
CA GLN A 57 -6.65 8.47 -1.83
C GLN A 57 -7.34 8.08 -0.52
N GLY A 58 -8.12 9.00 0.03
CA GLY A 58 -8.81 8.82 1.31
C GLY A 58 -8.65 10.03 2.21
N LYS A 59 -8.97 9.86 3.50
CA LYS A 59 -8.82 10.93 4.49
C LYS A 59 -7.36 11.20 4.80
N PRO A 60 -7.01 12.41 5.28
CA PRO A 60 -5.66 12.69 5.73
C PRO A 60 -5.15 11.62 6.69
N ALA A 61 -3.89 11.25 6.52
CA ALA A 61 -3.28 10.13 7.22
C ALA A 61 -2.19 10.58 8.19
N CYS A 62 -1.67 9.65 8.98
CA CYS A 62 -0.49 9.91 9.80
C CYS A 62 0.68 10.29 8.89
N ILE A 63 1.43 11.33 9.24
CA ILE A 63 2.49 11.84 8.37
C ILE A 63 3.73 10.97 8.46
N HIS A 64 4.13 10.59 9.67
CA HIS A 64 5.34 9.82 9.94
C HIS A 64 5.01 8.53 10.68
N ILE A 65 5.62 7.44 10.27
CA ILE A 65 5.47 6.13 10.93
C ILE A 65 6.86 5.54 11.14
N ASP A 66 7.21 5.27 12.39
CA ASP A 66 8.48 4.63 12.70
C ASP A 66 8.46 3.14 12.35
N LEU A 67 9.60 2.59 11.98
CA LEU A 67 9.73 1.16 11.69
C LEU A 67 9.35 0.35 12.93
N GLY A 68 8.56 -0.71 12.70
CA GLY A 68 8.06 -1.57 13.76
C GLY A 68 6.81 -1.05 14.47
N LYS A 69 6.30 0.12 14.09
CA LYS A 69 5.08 0.70 14.66
C LYS A 69 3.91 0.56 13.69
N GLY A 70 2.76 0.12 14.21
CA GLY A 70 1.56 -0.10 13.40
C GLY A 70 1.76 -1.17 12.33
N VAL A 71 0.81 -1.28 11.42
CA VAL A 71 0.85 -2.28 10.34
C VAL A 71 1.91 -1.90 9.30
N CYS A 72 1.92 -0.63 8.86
CA CYS A 72 2.90 -0.15 7.88
C CYS A 72 4.32 -0.27 8.38
N GLY A 73 4.58 0.19 9.61
CA GLY A 73 5.93 0.10 10.21
C GLY A 73 6.39 -1.33 10.42
N THR A 74 5.46 -2.23 10.75
CA THR A 74 5.76 -3.66 10.92
C THR A 74 6.11 -4.30 9.57
N ALA A 75 5.33 -4.04 8.53
CA ALA A 75 5.61 -4.56 7.19
C ALA A 75 6.96 -4.08 6.66
N ALA A 76 7.28 -2.80 6.86
CA ALA A 76 8.54 -2.23 6.43
C ALA A 76 9.73 -2.85 7.19
N LEU A 77 9.61 -3.01 8.51
CA LEU A 77 10.67 -3.60 9.33
C LEU A 77 10.92 -5.06 8.97
N ARG A 78 9.86 -5.85 8.81
CA ARG A 78 9.95 -7.27 8.46
C ARG A 78 10.25 -7.51 7.00
N ASN A 79 10.06 -6.50 6.16
CA ASN A 79 10.22 -6.62 4.70
C ASN A 79 9.33 -7.75 4.13
N GLU A 80 8.08 -7.79 4.59
CA GLU A 80 7.10 -8.79 4.13
C GLU A 80 5.69 -8.21 4.16
N THR A 81 4.80 -8.78 3.35
CA THR A 81 3.38 -8.41 3.34
C THR A 81 2.74 -8.76 4.68
N VAL A 82 1.95 -7.83 5.22
CA VAL A 82 1.18 -8.06 6.44
C VAL A 82 -0.31 -7.88 6.11
N VAL A 83 -1.11 -8.91 6.41
CA VAL A 83 -2.56 -8.88 6.25
C VAL A 83 -3.18 -8.91 7.64
N VAL A 84 -4.02 -7.92 7.94
CA VAL A 84 -4.66 -7.77 9.25
C VAL A 84 -6.18 -7.88 9.09
N PRO A 85 -6.79 -9.02 9.53
CA PRO A 85 -8.25 -9.21 9.42
C PRO A 85 -9.06 -8.25 10.29
N ASP A 86 -8.52 -7.87 11.44
CA ASP A 86 -9.13 -6.94 12.38
C ASP A 86 -8.04 -6.07 13.01
N VAL A 87 -8.01 -4.79 12.63
CA VAL A 87 -6.97 -3.86 13.10
C VAL A 87 -7.00 -3.65 14.61
N HIS A 88 -8.16 -3.83 15.24
CA HIS A 88 -8.31 -3.67 16.70
C HIS A 88 -7.62 -4.80 17.47
N GLN A 89 -7.31 -5.91 16.80
CA GLN A 89 -6.58 -7.04 17.36
C GLN A 89 -5.08 -6.97 17.06
N PHE A 90 -4.64 -6.02 16.25
CA PHE A 90 -3.23 -5.90 15.88
C PHE A 90 -2.45 -5.16 16.96
N PRO A 91 -1.40 -5.80 17.55
CA PRO A 91 -0.62 -5.16 18.61
C PRO A 91 0.07 -3.88 18.10
N GLY A 92 -0.15 -2.77 18.80
CA GLY A 92 0.47 -1.50 18.45
C GLY A 92 -0.16 -0.79 17.25
N HIS A 93 -1.39 -1.17 16.88
CA HIS A 93 -2.10 -0.51 15.78
C HIS A 93 -2.19 1.00 16.00
N ILE A 94 -1.92 1.77 14.93
CA ILE A 94 -2.04 3.22 14.92
C ILE A 94 -3.32 3.56 14.18
N ALA A 95 -4.31 4.14 14.89
CA ALA A 95 -5.60 4.50 14.33
C ALA A 95 -5.53 5.87 13.66
N CYS A 96 -5.03 5.94 12.41
CA CYS A 96 -4.99 7.17 11.64
C CYS A 96 -6.35 7.49 11.00
N ASP A 97 -7.15 6.47 10.69
CA ASP A 97 -8.54 6.60 10.26
C ASP A 97 -9.39 5.64 11.08
N GLY A 98 -10.32 6.19 11.87
CA GLY A 98 -11.20 5.39 12.71
C GLY A 98 -12.18 4.50 11.96
N ALA A 99 -12.33 4.69 10.64
CA ALA A 99 -13.20 3.86 9.81
C ALA A 99 -12.54 2.53 9.42
N SER A 100 -11.22 2.40 9.54
CA SER A 100 -10.50 1.19 9.14
C SER A 100 -10.77 0.03 10.08
N GLU A 101 -11.15 -1.12 9.53
CA GLU A 101 -11.41 -2.37 10.25
C GLU A 101 -10.44 -3.47 9.87
N SER A 102 -9.99 -3.51 8.62
CA SER A 102 -8.96 -4.44 8.15
C SER A 102 -7.97 -3.73 7.25
N GLU A 103 -6.80 -4.32 7.05
CA GLU A 103 -5.70 -3.65 6.36
C GLU A 103 -4.77 -4.67 5.70
N ILE A 104 -4.18 -4.29 4.56
CA ILE A 104 -3.08 -5.01 3.95
C ILE A 104 -1.96 -4.02 3.63
N VAL A 105 -0.73 -4.38 3.95
CA VAL A 105 0.45 -3.56 3.64
C VAL A 105 1.49 -4.42 2.94
N ILE A 106 1.99 -3.94 1.81
CA ILE A 106 2.92 -4.68 0.96
C ILE A 106 4.18 -3.83 0.77
N PRO A 107 5.37 -4.32 1.16
CA PRO A 107 6.61 -3.60 0.91
C PRO A 107 6.93 -3.48 -0.57
N ILE A 108 7.48 -2.34 -0.96
CA ILE A 108 7.99 -2.06 -2.30
C ILE A 108 9.50 -1.88 -2.18
N ARG A 109 10.26 -2.69 -2.91
CA ARG A 109 11.70 -2.80 -2.75
C ARG A 109 12.47 -2.24 -3.93
N GLU A 110 13.64 -1.72 -3.64
CA GLU A 110 14.66 -1.43 -4.63
C GLU A 110 15.95 -2.13 -4.18
N ALA A 111 16.50 -3.01 -5.02
CA ALA A 111 17.67 -3.83 -4.67
C ALA A 111 17.49 -4.59 -3.35
N GLY A 112 16.29 -5.12 -3.11
CA GLY A 112 15.95 -5.88 -1.92
C GLY A 112 15.65 -5.05 -0.66
N ARG A 113 15.83 -3.74 -0.71
CA ARG A 113 15.57 -2.84 0.41
C ARG A 113 14.22 -2.16 0.27
N VAL A 114 13.50 -2.01 1.38
CA VAL A 114 12.21 -1.32 1.37
C VAL A 114 12.40 0.16 1.06
N ARG A 115 11.77 0.62 -0.03
CA ARG A 115 11.74 2.03 -0.43
C ARG A 115 10.39 2.67 -0.12
N ALA A 116 9.35 1.84 -0.04
CA ALA A 116 7.99 2.30 0.21
C ALA A 116 7.15 1.11 0.67
N VAL A 117 5.93 1.39 1.09
CA VAL A 117 4.90 0.36 1.27
C VAL A 117 3.63 0.82 0.56
N LEU A 118 2.89 -0.15 0.01
CA LEU A 118 1.52 0.05 -0.45
C LEU A 118 0.60 -0.33 0.71
N ASP A 119 -0.22 0.63 1.15
CA ASP A 119 -1.15 0.46 2.27
C ASP A 119 -2.58 0.58 1.77
N ILE A 120 -3.41 -0.40 2.08
CA ILE A 120 -4.82 -0.41 1.68
C ILE A 120 -5.66 -0.78 2.91
N ASP A 121 -6.66 0.06 3.20
CA ASP A 121 -7.54 -0.11 4.34
C ASP A 121 -8.98 -0.30 3.90
N SER A 122 -9.73 -1.08 4.68
CA SER A 122 -11.14 -1.34 4.46
C SER A 122 -11.96 -1.08 5.72
N PRO A 123 -13.20 -0.54 5.58
CA PRO A 123 -14.13 -0.42 6.71
C PRO A 123 -14.83 -1.76 7.03
N VAL A 124 -14.45 -2.83 6.36
CA VAL A 124 -15.01 -4.17 6.56
C VAL A 124 -13.91 -5.07 7.11
N LYS A 125 -14.23 -5.82 8.17
CA LYS A 125 -13.30 -6.81 8.73
C LYS A 125 -13.06 -7.94 7.72
N ASP A 126 -11.87 -8.51 7.76
CA ASP A 126 -11.48 -9.65 6.94
C ASP A 126 -11.67 -9.42 5.44
N ARG A 127 -11.44 -8.18 5.00
CA ARG A 127 -11.65 -7.79 3.60
C ARG A 127 -10.63 -8.43 2.64
N PHE A 128 -9.39 -8.60 3.10
CA PHE A 128 -8.30 -9.00 2.20
C PHE A 128 -8.06 -10.50 2.25
N THR A 129 -8.39 -11.17 1.14
CA THR A 129 -8.27 -12.61 0.96
C THR A 129 -6.87 -13.01 0.49
N PRO A 130 -6.51 -14.31 0.50
CA PRO A 130 -5.27 -14.77 -0.13
C PRO A 130 -5.16 -14.39 -1.61
N GLU A 131 -6.28 -14.32 -2.35
CA GLU A 131 -6.30 -13.87 -3.74
C GLU A 131 -5.96 -12.39 -3.84
N ASP A 132 -6.48 -11.56 -2.94
CA ASP A 132 -6.15 -10.14 -2.87
C ASP A 132 -4.66 -9.97 -2.62
N LYS A 133 -4.11 -10.70 -1.67
CA LYS A 133 -2.69 -10.66 -1.34
C LYS A 133 -1.83 -11.01 -2.57
N ALA A 134 -2.14 -12.13 -3.23
CA ALA A 134 -1.40 -12.57 -4.41
C ALA A 134 -1.48 -11.56 -5.56
N GLY A 135 -2.67 -11.04 -5.82
CA GLY A 135 -2.90 -10.06 -6.88
C GLY A 135 -2.18 -8.75 -6.63
N LEU A 136 -2.24 -8.25 -5.40
CA LEU A 136 -1.58 -7.00 -5.02
C LEU A 136 -0.06 -7.16 -4.97
N GLU A 137 0.45 -8.31 -4.57
CA GLU A 137 1.89 -8.59 -4.63
C GLU A 137 2.39 -8.62 -6.09
N THR A 138 1.58 -9.14 -7.01
CA THR A 138 1.91 -9.10 -8.44
C THR A 138 1.96 -7.66 -8.96
N LEU A 139 0.99 -6.83 -8.56
CA LEU A 139 1.00 -5.40 -8.87
C LEU A 139 2.28 -4.74 -8.35
N VAL A 140 2.65 -5.01 -7.11
CA VAL A 140 3.86 -4.44 -6.50
C VAL A 140 5.12 -4.84 -7.26
N ARG A 141 5.21 -6.10 -7.75
CA ARG A 141 6.35 -6.50 -8.58
C ARG A 141 6.47 -5.68 -9.85
N LYS A 142 5.33 -5.33 -10.48
CA LYS A 142 5.34 -4.44 -11.67
C LYS A 142 5.79 -3.03 -11.31
N ILE A 143 5.37 -2.54 -10.16
CA ILE A 143 5.85 -1.24 -9.66
C ILE A 143 7.36 -1.29 -9.49
N GLU A 144 7.89 -2.31 -8.82
CA GLU A 144 9.33 -2.46 -8.57
C GLU A 144 10.15 -2.49 -9.86
N GLU A 145 9.62 -3.12 -10.90
CA GLU A 145 10.31 -3.24 -12.20
C GLU A 145 10.41 -1.91 -12.94
N ARG A 146 9.47 -1.00 -12.75
CA ARG A 146 9.29 0.16 -13.65
C ARG A 146 9.39 1.52 -12.97
N VAL A 147 9.13 1.61 -11.69
CA VAL A 147 9.06 2.90 -10.99
C VAL A 147 10.43 3.59 -10.97
N LYS A 148 10.39 4.93 -11.12
CA LYS A 148 11.56 5.78 -10.95
C LYS A 148 11.35 6.68 -9.74
N TRP A 149 12.31 6.62 -8.84
CA TRP A 149 12.26 7.32 -7.55
C TRP A 149 12.74 8.78 -7.63
N ASN A 150 13.40 9.13 -8.73
CA ASN A 150 13.92 10.49 -8.94
C ASN A 150 13.21 11.22 -10.06
#